data_26c13c491e97c9c6a7979be8d675caf2
#
_entry.id   26c13c491e97c9c6a7979be8d675caf2
#
_cell.length_a   1.000
_cell.length_b   1.000
_cell.length_c   1.000
_cell.angle_alpha   90.00
_cell.angle_beta   90.00
_cell.angle_gamma   90.00
#
_symmetry.space_group_name_H-M   'P 1'
#
loop_
_entity.id
_entity.type
_entity.pdbx_description
1 polymer ?
#
loop_
_entity_poly.entity_id
_entity_poly.type
_entity_poly.pdbx_seq_one_letter_code
_entity_poly.pdbx_strand_id
1 'polypeptide(L)'
;MALHLHNTLSRKVEPFEPLDPDGSVGMYCCGPTVHDFAHIGNFRTFVFADLVRRYLEFRGYDVNHVMNITDVEDKIIRRVREQNTTLTEYTAQYEDAFLPTSRC
;
A
#
# COMPACT_ATOMS: atom_id res chain seq x y z
N MET A 1 -0.03 4.06 27.15
CA MET A 1 1.17 4.37 26.35
C MET A 1 0.76 4.78 24.95
N ALA A 2 1.13 5.97 24.50
CA ALA A 2 0.73 6.47 23.19
C ALA A 2 1.63 5.92 22.08
N LEU A 3 1.06 5.63 20.92
CA LEU A 3 1.79 5.29 19.72
C LEU A 3 2.45 6.56 19.16
N HIS A 4 3.73 6.47 18.85
CA HIS A 4 4.48 7.57 18.24
C HIS A 4 4.90 7.19 16.84
N LEU A 5 4.65 8.08 15.89
CA LEU A 5 4.99 7.89 14.48
C LEU A 5 5.77 9.09 13.96
N HIS A 6 6.68 8.83 13.02
CA HIS A 6 7.40 9.89 12.33
C HIS A 6 6.47 10.57 11.34
N ASN A 7 6.33 11.89 11.47
CA ASN A 7 5.55 12.71 10.56
C ASN A 7 6.49 13.45 9.61
N THR A 8 6.42 13.11 8.33
CA THR A 8 7.29 13.71 7.31
C THR A 8 7.04 15.22 7.14
N LEU A 9 5.81 15.67 7.38
CA LEU A 9 5.47 17.08 7.28
C LEU A 9 6.18 17.92 8.35
N SER A 10 6.16 17.46 9.60
CA SER A 10 6.83 18.13 10.71
C SER A 10 8.28 17.70 10.90
N ARG A 11 8.68 16.61 10.28
CA ARG A 11 10.02 15.99 10.35
C ARG A 11 10.41 15.54 11.76
N LYS A 12 9.44 15.15 12.56
CA LYS A 12 9.68 14.62 13.92
C LYS A 12 8.77 13.45 14.22
N VAL A 13 9.16 12.71 15.25
CA VAL A 13 8.31 11.67 15.82
C VAL A 13 7.30 12.34 16.74
N GLU A 14 6.03 12.09 16.49
CA GLU A 14 4.93 12.70 17.24
C GLU A 14 4.00 11.64 17.79
N PRO A 15 3.29 11.93 18.91
CA PRO A 15 2.21 11.06 19.37
C PRO A 15 1.12 10.98 18.32
N PHE A 16 0.62 9.78 18.07
CA PHE A 16 -0.46 9.57 17.13
C PHE A 16 -1.79 10.03 17.74
N GLU A 17 -2.52 10.85 16.99
CA GLU A 17 -3.88 11.28 17.34
C GLU A 17 -4.78 11.11 16.13
N PRO A 18 -5.93 10.39 16.26
CA PRO A 18 -6.85 10.26 15.13
C PRO A 18 -7.50 11.63 14.82
N LEU A 19 -7.79 11.84 13.54
CA LEU A 19 -8.46 13.07 13.10
C LEU A 19 -9.91 13.12 13.56
N ASP A 20 -10.56 11.96 13.61
CA ASP A 20 -11.94 11.86 14.04
C ASP A 20 -12.01 11.57 15.54
N PRO A 21 -12.84 12.31 16.30
CA PRO A 21 -12.94 12.10 17.76
C PRO A 21 -13.58 10.76 18.14
N ASP A 22 -14.24 10.06 17.23
CA ASP A 22 -14.82 8.74 17.46
C ASP A 22 -13.79 7.58 17.38
N GLY A 23 -12.53 7.89 17.07
CA GLY A 23 -11.49 6.89 16.97
C GLY A 23 -11.36 6.21 15.61
N SER A 24 -12.04 6.72 14.59
CA SER A 24 -11.86 6.23 13.21
C SER A 24 -10.54 6.70 12.64
N VAL A 25 -9.80 5.78 12.00
CA VAL A 25 -8.51 6.05 11.39
C VAL A 25 -8.55 5.65 9.93
N GLY A 26 -8.34 6.61 9.04
CA GLY A 26 -8.13 6.35 7.63
C GLY A 26 -6.65 6.07 7.36
N MET A 27 -6.36 4.94 6.71
CA MET A 27 -4.99 4.56 6.37
C MET A 27 -4.91 4.30 4.87
N TYR A 28 -4.11 5.10 4.18
CA TYR A 28 -3.90 4.95 2.74
C TYR A 28 -2.45 4.56 2.48
N CYS A 29 -2.26 3.45 1.79
CA CYS A 29 -0.94 2.93 1.47
C CYS A 29 -0.80 2.74 -0.03
N CYS A 30 0.42 3.00 -0.53
CA CYS A 30 0.75 2.65 -1.91
C CYS A 30 0.87 1.14 -2.04
N GLY A 31 0.15 0.57 -3.00
CA GLY A 31 0.24 -0.83 -3.34
C GLY A 31 1.26 -1.09 -4.45
N PRO A 32 1.19 -2.25 -5.09
CA PRO A 32 2.14 -2.61 -6.13
C PRO A 32 1.95 -1.77 -7.39
N THR A 33 3.05 -1.53 -8.10
CA THR A 33 3.04 -1.10 -9.48
C THR A 33 3.05 -2.36 -10.35
N VAL A 34 2.05 -2.54 -11.20
CA VAL A 34 1.87 -3.76 -12.00
C VAL A 34 2.72 -3.71 -13.27
N HIS A 35 4.04 -3.55 -13.11
CA HIS A 35 5.02 -3.56 -14.19
C HIS A 35 5.92 -4.81 -14.17
N ASP A 36 5.84 -5.60 -13.09
CA ASP A 36 6.58 -6.85 -12.92
C ASP A 36 5.95 -7.64 -11.76
N PHE A 37 6.38 -8.88 -11.60
CA PHE A 37 5.91 -9.70 -10.48
C PHE A 37 6.38 -9.12 -9.15
N ALA A 38 5.52 -9.21 -8.14
CA ALA A 38 5.87 -8.78 -6.80
C ALA A 38 6.99 -9.68 -6.23
N HIS A 39 7.92 -9.07 -5.50
CA HIS A 39 9.01 -9.78 -4.85
C HIS A 39 9.06 -9.41 -3.36
N ILE A 40 9.98 -10.05 -2.62
CA ILE A 40 10.05 -9.92 -1.17
C ILE A 40 10.26 -8.47 -0.71
N GLY A 41 10.95 -7.64 -1.48
CA GLY A 41 11.14 -6.22 -1.18
C GLY A 41 9.82 -5.44 -1.19
N ASN A 42 8.90 -5.79 -2.08
CA ASN A 42 7.55 -5.22 -2.11
C ASN A 42 6.74 -5.68 -0.91
N PHE A 43 6.79 -6.96 -0.60
CA PHE A 43 6.04 -7.53 0.52
C PHE A 43 6.49 -7.00 1.88
N ARG A 44 7.73 -6.58 2.02
CA ARG A 44 8.21 -5.93 3.24
C ARG A 44 7.37 -4.70 3.58
N THR A 45 7.11 -3.86 2.60
CA THR A 45 6.27 -2.66 2.77
C THR A 45 4.83 -3.04 3.14
N PHE A 46 4.28 -4.07 2.47
CA PHE A 46 2.91 -4.51 2.71
C PHE A 46 2.76 -5.13 4.11
N VAL A 47 3.73 -5.90 4.55
CA VAL A 47 3.75 -6.48 5.91
C VAL A 47 3.85 -5.38 6.96
N PHE A 48 4.67 -4.36 6.72
CA PHE A 48 4.77 -3.23 7.63
C PHE A 48 3.44 -2.47 7.74
N ALA A 49 2.78 -2.21 6.63
CA ALA A 49 1.47 -1.55 6.63
C ALA A 49 0.42 -2.38 7.36
N ASP A 50 0.43 -3.69 7.18
CA ASP A 50 -0.47 -4.61 7.88
C ASP A 50 -0.20 -4.62 9.40
N LEU A 51 1.06 -4.58 9.80
CA LEU A 51 1.43 -4.50 11.21
C LEU A 51 0.90 -3.21 11.85
N VAL A 52 1.05 -2.07 11.18
CA VAL A 52 0.54 -0.79 11.67
C VAL A 52 -0.98 -0.85 11.82
N ARG A 53 -1.68 -1.37 10.82
CA ARG A 53 -3.13 -1.53 10.86
C ARG A 53 -3.58 -2.38 12.06
N ARG A 54 -2.96 -3.55 12.22
CA ARG A 54 -3.29 -4.48 13.31
C ARG A 54 -3.00 -3.90 14.68
N TYR A 55 -1.93 -3.14 14.81
CA TYR A 55 -1.60 -2.49 16.06
C TYR A 55 -2.62 -1.41 16.40
N LEU A 56 -3.05 -0.61 15.43
CA LEU A 56 -4.10 0.40 15.64
C LEU A 56 -5.43 -0.25 16.05
N GLU A 57 -5.80 -1.35 15.40
CA GLU A 57 -7.00 -2.11 15.77
C GLU A 57 -6.89 -2.68 17.20
N PHE A 58 -5.71 -3.18 17.55
CA PHE A 58 -5.45 -3.68 18.89
C PHE A 58 -5.60 -2.57 19.95
N ARG A 59 -5.25 -1.34 19.60
CA ARG A 59 -5.41 -0.18 20.47
C ARG A 59 -6.85 0.34 20.55
N GLY A 60 -7.77 -0.27 19.85
CA GLY A 60 -9.19 0.07 19.89
C GLY A 60 -9.65 1.06 18.82
N TYR A 61 -8.79 1.41 17.87
CA TYR A 61 -9.18 2.26 16.74
C TYR A 61 -9.91 1.47 15.67
N ASP A 62 -10.85 2.13 14.99
CA ASP A 62 -11.52 1.58 13.82
C ASP A 62 -10.75 2.03 12.57
N VAL A 63 -10.05 1.09 11.93
CA VAL A 63 -9.13 1.38 10.84
C VAL A 63 -9.77 1.06 9.49
N ASN A 64 -9.83 2.06 8.63
CA ASN A 64 -10.20 1.89 7.23
C ASN A 64 -8.92 1.93 6.37
N HIS A 65 -8.44 0.76 6.01
CA HIS A 65 -7.20 0.60 5.26
C HIS A 65 -7.49 0.50 3.76
N VAL A 66 -6.94 1.43 3.00
CA VAL A 66 -7.08 1.48 1.55
C VAL A 66 -5.68 1.37 0.92
N MET A 67 -5.56 0.51 -0.07
CA MET A 67 -4.32 0.31 -0.82
C MET A 67 -4.62 0.42 -2.30
N ASN A 68 -3.82 1.19 -3.03
CA ASN A 68 -3.97 1.32 -4.47
C ASN A 68 -3.20 0.23 -5.22
N ILE A 69 -3.51 0.09 -6.50
CA ILE A 69 -2.69 -0.66 -7.46
C ILE A 69 -2.34 0.31 -8.58
N THR A 70 -1.04 0.55 -8.79
CA THR A 70 -0.59 1.47 -9.85
C THR A 70 -0.47 0.72 -11.17
N ASP A 71 -1.37 1.01 -12.10
CA ASP A 71 -1.40 0.38 -13.43
C ASP A 71 -1.03 1.34 -14.56
N VAL A 72 -0.81 2.62 -14.25
CA VAL A 72 -0.34 3.63 -15.21
C VAL A 72 0.86 4.36 -14.61
N GLU A 73 2.03 4.12 -15.17
CA GLU A 73 3.30 4.71 -14.75
C GLU A 73 4.29 4.64 -15.92
N ASP A 74 5.31 5.49 -15.90
CA ASP A 74 6.31 5.54 -16.97
C ASP A 74 6.98 4.18 -17.23
N LYS A 75 7.26 3.43 -16.19
CA LYS A 75 7.84 2.08 -16.30
C LYS A 75 6.92 1.12 -17.03
N ILE A 76 5.62 1.17 -16.73
CA ILE A 76 4.62 0.33 -17.39
C ILE A 76 4.47 0.73 -18.84
N ILE A 77 4.39 2.02 -19.14
CA ILE A 77 4.28 2.53 -20.51
C ILE A 77 5.50 2.10 -21.34
N ARG A 78 6.68 2.19 -20.77
CA ARG A 78 7.91 1.76 -21.43
C ARG A 78 7.87 0.27 -21.76
N ARG A 79 7.47 -0.57 -20.81
CA ARG A 79 7.37 -2.02 -21.01
C ARG A 79 6.33 -2.41 -22.04
N VAL A 80 5.20 -1.70 -22.05
CA VAL A 80 4.15 -1.90 -23.05
C VAL A 80 4.70 -1.65 -24.46
N ARG A 81 5.49 -0.60 -24.65
CA ARG A 81 6.11 -0.29 -25.94
C ARG A 81 7.15 -1.33 -26.34
N GLU A 82 7.99 -1.79 -25.40
CA GLU A 82 9.01 -2.80 -25.64
C GLU A 82 8.44 -4.15 -26.04
N GLN A 83 7.32 -4.55 -25.40
CA GLN A 83 6.68 -5.83 -25.63
C GLN A 83 5.60 -5.79 -26.72
N ASN A 84 5.35 -4.62 -27.28
CA ASN A 84 4.37 -4.42 -28.33
C ASN A 84 2.97 -4.94 -27.96
N THR A 85 2.54 -4.65 -26.72
CA THR A 85 1.25 -5.07 -26.16
C THR A 85 0.43 -3.85 -25.77
N THR A 86 -0.80 -4.04 -25.30
CA THR A 86 -1.63 -2.96 -24.77
C THR A 86 -1.40 -2.78 -23.28
N LEU A 87 -1.72 -1.58 -22.78
CA LEU A 87 -1.60 -1.28 -21.35
C LEU A 87 -2.45 -2.23 -20.50
N THR A 88 -3.69 -2.46 -20.90
CA THR A 88 -4.62 -3.32 -20.18
C THR A 88 -4.13 -4.77 -20.15
N GLU A 89 -3.69 -5.30 -21.28
CA GLU A 89 -3.17 -6.67 -21.36
C GLU A 89 -1.93 -6.85 -20.52
N TYR A 90 -1.02 -5.88 -20.54
CA TYR A 90 0.23 -5.95 -19.78
C TYR A 90 -0.05 -5.93 -18.27
N THR A 91 -0.85 -4.97 -17.80
CA THR A 91 -1.12 -4.82 -16.37
C THR A 91 -1.98 -5.95 -15.80
N ALA A 92 -2.94 -6.46 -16.57
CA ALA A 92 -3.81 -7.56 -16.13
C ALA A 92 -3.00 -8.81 -15.76
N GLN A 93 -1.94 -9.12 -16.49
CA GLN A 93 -1.05 -10.24 -16.20
C GLN A 93 -0.46 -10.15 -14.79
N TYR A 94 0.00 -8.97 -14.38
CA TYR A 94 0.63 -8.77 -13.07
C TYR A 94 -0.38 -8.57 -11.95
N GLU A 95 -1.52 -7.99 -12.24
CA GLU A 95 -2.64 -7.92 -11.29
C GLU A 95 -3.11 -9.32 -10.91
N ASP A 96 -3.31 -10.20 -11.89
CA ASP A 96 -3.72 -11.58 -11.65
C ASP A 96 -2.66 -12.37 -10.87
N ALA A 97 -1.37 -12.09 -11.10
CA ALA A 97 -0.29 -12.72 -10.37
C ALA A 97 -0.21 -12.23 -8.92
N PHE A 98 -0.49 -10.95 -8.67
CA PHE A 98 -0.41 -10.35 -7.34
C PHE A 98 -1.59 -10.71 -6.45
N LEU A 99 -2.83 -10.58 -6.96
CA LEU A 99 -4.03 -10.74 -6.14
C LEU A 99 -4.16 -12.10 -5.45
N PRO A 100 -3.90 -13.24 -6.12
CA PRO A 100 -3.92 -14.53 -5.42
C PRO A 100 -2.86 -14.64 -4.32
N THR A 101 -1.69 -14.04 -4.51
CA THR A 101 -0.59 -14.07 -3.54
C THR A 101 -0.90 -13.27 -2.29
N SER A 102 -1.59 -12.14 -2.43
CA SER A 102 -1.89 -11.20 -1.34
C SER A 102 -3.12 -11.59 -0.52
N ARG A 103 -3.88 -12.58 -0.96
CA ARG A 103 -5.11 -13.04 -0.30
C ARG A 103 -4.91 -14.02 0.85
N CYS A 104 -3.73 -14.19 1.28
CA CYS A 104 -3.43 -15.10 2.39
C CYS A 104 -3.96 -14.60 3.73
#